data_fcd098fabf40dd6e9752e8b96c133a92
#
_entry.id   fcd098fabf40dd6e9752e8b96c133a92
#
_cell.length_a   1.000
_cell.length_b   1.000
_cell.length_c   1.000
_cell.angle_alpha   90.00
_cell.angle_beta   90.00
_cell.angle_gamma   90.00
#
_symmetry.space_group_name_H-M   'P 1'
#
loop_
_entity.id
_entity.type
_entity.pdbx_description
1 polymer ?
#
loop_
_entity_poly.entity_id
_entity_poly.type
_entity_poly.pdbx_seq_one_letter_code
_entity_poly.pdbx_strand_id
1 'polypeptide(L)'
;MAFTTSNGRTQSAIADINITPLVDVVLVLLIIFMVTAPVLQSGIDVSVPKTRTVKEITEERMVITINKDQRVFLGGDAININEIGSKIRQKIRDPRNQSVFVRADENVPFGAFATVMDAVKSSGITNVSIVTQPLDQNGKR
;
A
#
# COMPACT_ATOMS: atom_id res chain seq x y z
N MET A 1 -32.71 79.36 -15.78
CA MET A 1 -32.71 77.93 -16.21
C MET A 1 -31.54 77.23 -15.58
N ALA A 2 -31.81 76.45 -14.60
CA ALA A 2 -30.80 75.68 -13.90
C ALA A 2 -30.78 74.25 -14.47
N PHE A 3 -29.74 73.90 -15.15
CA PHE A 3 -29.52 72.54 -15.57
C PHE A 3 -28.82 71.79 -14.43
N THR A 4 -29.57 70.99 -13.74
CA THR A 4 -29.02 70.01 -12.77
C THR A 4 -28.48 68.84 -13.59
N THR A 5 -27.18 68.83 -13.83
CA THR A 5 -26.51 67.61 -14.25
C THR A 5 -26.49 66.60 -13.13
N SER A 6 -27.44 65.69 -13.18
CA SER A 6 -27.42 64.48 -12.36
C SER A 6 -26.17 63.66 -12.77
N ASN A 7 -25.12 63.81 -12.00
CA ASN A 7 -23.94 62.99 -12.12
C ASN A 7 -24.27 61.60 -11.52
N GLY A 8 -24.90 60.80 -12.36
CA GLY A 8 -25.18 59.39 -12.02
C GLY A 8 -23.85 58.66 -11.87
N ARG A 9 -23.31 58.70 -10.65
CA ARG A 9 -22.31 57.70 -10.28
C ARG A 9 -23.01 56.35 -10.22
N THR A 10 -22.91 55.62 -11.31
CA THR A 10 -23.14 54.19 -11.24
C THR A 10 -22.07 53.61 -10.32
N GLN A 11 -22.44 53.47 -9.06
CA GLN A 11 -21.68 52.63 -8.16
C GLN A 11 -21.74 51.23 -8.77
N SER A 12 -20.63 50.84 -9.40
CA SER A 12 -20.39 49.44 -9.67
C SER A 12 -20.49 48.75 -8.32
N ALA A 13 -21.58 48.07 -8.07
CA ALA A 13 -21.65 47.14 -6.98
C ALA A 13 -20.62 46.06 -7.33
N ILE A 14 -19.39 46.29 -6.90
CA ILE A 14 -18.41 45.22 -6.85
C ILE A 14 -19.02 44.24 -5.85
N ALA A 15 -19.65 43.20 -6.37
CA ALA A 15 -20.07 42.10 -5.53
C ALA A 15 -18.79 41.49 -4.98
N ASP A 16 -18.42 41.93 -3.78
CA ASP A 16 -17.31 41.29 -3.06
C ASP A 16 -17.68 39.85 -2.83
N ILE A 17 -17.06 38.99 -3.64
CA ILE A 17 -17.21 37.54 -3.45
C ILE A 17 -16.56 37.20 -2.12
N ASN A 18 -17.40 36.85 -1.15
CA ASN A 18 -16.90 36.36 0.13
C ASN A 18 -16.24 34.98 -0.09
N ILE A 19 -14.93 34.95 -0.05
CA ILE A 19 -14.14 33.74 -0.25
C ILE A 19 -14.12 32.82 0.99
N THR A 20 -14.64 33.27 2.13
CA THR A 20 -14.63 32.50 3.38
C THR A 20 -15.33 31.16 3.26
N PRO A 21 -16.53 31.03 2.67
CA PRO A 21 -17.16 29.72 2.45
C PRO A 21 -16.37 28.82 1.52
N LEU A 22 -15.74 29.36 0.51
CA LEU A 22 -14.91 28.61 -0.42
C LEU A 22 -13.66 28.05 0.27
N VAL A 23 -12.99 28.88 1.05
CA VAL A 23 -11.79 28.49 1.83
C VAL A 23 -12.14 27.40 2.85
N ASP A 24 -13.28 27.49 3.52
CA ASP A 24 -13.74 26.49 4.47
C ASP A 24 -13.94 25.13 3.82
N VAL A 25 -14.62 25.08 2.68
CA VAL A 25 -14.81 23.85 1.90
C VAL A 25 -13.48 23.24 1.48
N VAL A 26 -12.56 24.05 0.96
CA VAL A 26 -11.23 23.61 0.53
C VAL A 26 -10.42 23.08 1.71
N LEU A 27 -10.44 23.76 2.85
CA LEU A 27 -9.77 23.31 4.08
C LEU A 27 -10.30 21.97 4.57
N VAL A 28 -11.61 21.81 4.63
CA VAL A 28 -12.25 20.57 5.07
C VAL A 28 -11.88 19.41 4.12
N LEU A 29 -11.93 19.63 2.81
CA LEU A 29 -11.51 18.64 1.83
C LEU A 29 -10.04 18.27 2.00
N LEU A 30 -9.17 19.25 2.22
CA LEU A 30 -7.74 19.03 2.43
C LEU A 30 -7.49 18.17 3.68
N ILE A 31 -8.17 18.45 4.78
CA ILE A 31 -8.07 17.66 6.01
C ILE A 31 -8.57 16.23 5.78
N ILE A 32 -9.71 16.07 5.10
CA ILE A 32 -10.25 14.74 4.77
C ILE A 32 -9.24 13.96 3.94
N PHE A 33 -8.68 14.54 2.89
CA PHE A 33 -7.65 13.87 2.08
C PHE A 33 -6.39 13.55 2.87
N MET A 34 -5.97 14.44 3.77
CA MET A 34 -4.81 14.20 4.63
C MET A 34 -5.02 13.02 5.58
N VAL A 35 -6.23 12.86 6.13
CA VAL A 35 -6.56 11.76 7.04
C VAL A 35 -6.79 10.46 6.29
N THR A 36 -7.38 10.52 5.09
CA THR A 36 -7.69 9.32 4.29
C THR A 36 -6.52 8.80 3.47
N ALA A 37 -5.56 9.65 3.11
CA ALA A 37 -4.39 9.28 2.31
C ALA A 37 -3.59 8.09 2.89
N PRO A 38 -3.26 8.04 4.19
CA PRO A 38 -2.58 6.87 4.76
C PRO A 38 -3.42 5.59 4.75
N VAL A 39 -4.75 5.71 4.77
CA VAL A 39 -5.67 4.56 4.69
C VAL A 39 -5.65 3.92 3.30
N LEU A 40 -5.47 4.74 2.25
CA LEU A 40 -5.35 4.25 0.88
C LEU A 40 -3.98 3.63 0.59
N GLN A 41 -2.98 3.97 1.40
CA GLN A 41 -1.65 3.37 1.38
C GLN A 41 -1.56 2.18 2.35
N SER A 42 -2.63 1.44 2.56
CA SER A 42 -2.58 0.22 3.36
C SER A 42 -1.69 -0.82 2.66
N GLY A 43 -0.42 -0.46 2.60
CA GLY A 43 0.65 -1.42 2.47
C GLY A 43 0.53 -2.38 3.65
N ILE A 44 0.62 -3.64 3.38
CA ILE A 44 0.64 -4.68 4.40
C ILE A 44 1.83 -4.37 5.30
N ASP A 45 1.54 -3.93 6.51
CA ASP A 45 2.59 -3.66 7.50
C ASP A 45 3.13 -4.99 8.02
N VAL A 46 4.32 -5.33 7.56
CA VAL A 46 5.01 -6.57 7.92
C VAL A 46 6.42 -6.24 8.35
N SER A 47 6.69 -6.53 9.60
CA SER A 47 8.04 -6.46 10.18
C SER A 47 8.79 -7.74 9.84
N VAL A 48 9.49 -7.76 8.71
CA VAL A 48 10.22 -8.97 8.30
C VAL A 48 11.48 -9.18 9.16
N PRO A 49 11.82 -10.44 9.48
CA PRO A 49 13.02 -10.73 10.23
C PRO A 49 14.29 -10.22 9.51
N LYS A 50 15.21 -9.68 10.28
CA LYS A 50 16.46 -9.13 9.77
C LYS A 50 17.50 -10.23 9.59
N THR A 51 18.14 -10.25 8.44
CA THR A 51 19.22 -11.21 8.14
C THR A 51 20.43 -10.51 7.53
N ARG A 52 21.57 -11.18 7.51
CA ARG A 52 22.82 -10.63 6.97
C ARG A 52 22.87 -10.63 5.43
N THR A 53 22.06 -11.46 4.79
CA THR A 53 22.07 -11.61 3.34
C THR A 53 20.76 -11.10 2.74
N VAL A 54 20.85 -10.02 2.00
CA VAL A 54 19.70 -9.40 1.34
C VAL A 54 19.97 -9.32 -0.15
N LYS A 55 19.03 -9.85 -0.93
CA LYS A 55 18.93 -9.52 -2.36
C LYS A 55 17.82 -8.51 -2.55
N GLU A 56 18.13 -7.36 -3.10
CA GLU A 56 17.12 -6.39 -3.52
C GLU A 56 16.26 -6.99 -4.62
N ILE A 57 14.95 -6.85 -4.45
CA ILE A 57 13.97 -7.32 -5.43
C ILE A 57 13.69 -6.18 -6.38
N THR A 58 14.30 -6.21 -7.56
CA THR A 58 14.23 -5.13 -8.57
C THR A 58 13.22 -5.37 -9.68
N GLU A 59 12.54 -6.50 -9.72
CA GLU A 59 11.59 -6.85 -10.78
C GLU A 59 10.19 -7.11 -10.22
N GLU A 60 9.17 -7.04 -11.07
CA GLU A 60 7.79 -7.44 -10.76
C GLU A 60 7.72 -8.92 -10.40
N ARG A 61 8.02 -9.22 -9.17
CA ARG A 61 8.06 -10.59 -8.66
C ARG A 61 6.82 -10.88 -7.84
N MET A 62 6.37 -12.10 -7.92
CA MET A 62 5.25 -12.53 -7.11
C MET A 62 5.67 -12.64 -5.64
N VAL A 63 5.09 -11.80 -4.81
CA VAL A 63 5.38 -11.73 -3.38
C VAL A 63 4.17 -12.22 -2.60
N ILE A 64 4.38 -13.23 -1.77
CA ILE A 64 3.41 -13.69 -0.78
C ILE A 64 3.82 -13.11 0.56
N THR A 65 2.90 -12.42 1.21
CA THR A 65 3.13 -11.78 2.50
C THR A 65 2.27 -12.42 3.58
N ILE A 66 2.87 -12.74 4.71
CA ILE A 66 2.18 -13.25 5.90
C ILE A 66 2.32 -12.19 7.00
N ASN A 67 1.21 -11.61 7.42
CA ASN A 67 1.23 -10.61 8.48
C ASN A 67 1.22 -11.25 9.88
N LYS A 68 1.38 -10.45 10.91
CA LYS A 68 1.36 -10.86 12.32
C LYS A 68 0.06 -11.59 12.72
N ASP A 69 -1.05 -11.31 12.06
CA ASP A 69 -2.35 -11.96 12.31
C ASP A 69 -2.52 -13.26 11.52
N GLN A 70 -1.44 -13.79 10.94
CA GLN A 70 -1.40 -14.99 10.10
C GLN A 70 -2.25 -14.90 8.82
N ARG A 71 -2.58 -13.69 8.38
CA ARG A 71 -3.25 -13.47 7.11
C ARG A 71 -2.24 -13.50 5.98
N VAL A 72 -2.65 -14.12 4.88
CA VAL A 72 -1.81 -14.28 3.70
C VAL A 72 -2.28 -13.32 2.60
N PHE A 73 -1.34 -12.68 1.97
CA PHE A 73 -1.56 -11.75 0.87
C PHE A 73 -0.72 -12.14 -0.33
N LEU A 74 -1.31 -12.09 -1.50
CA LEU A 74 -0.61 -12.30 -2.77
C LEU A 74 -0.54 -10.96 -3.52
N GLY A 75 0.65 -10.36 -3.53
CA GLY A 75 0.80 -8.99 -3.97
C GLY A 75 0.14 -8.02 -2.97
N GLY A 76 -1.02 -7.47 -3.29
CA GLY A 76 -1.81 -6.62 -2.39
C GLY A 76 -3.13 -7.24 -1.95
N ASP A 77 -3.50 -8.39 -2.52
CA ASP A 77 -4.81 -9.03 -2.29
C ASP A 77 -4.76 -10.03 -1.14
N ALA A 78 -5.67 -9.90 -0.17
CA ALA A 78 -5.83 -10.90 0.88
C ALA A 78 -6.39 -12.19 0.27
N ILE A 79 -5.74 -13.31 0.57
CA ILE A 79 -6.15 -14.62 0.07
C ILE A 79 -6.26 -15.63 1.20
N ASN A 80 -7.09 -16.65 1.00
CA ASN A 80 -7.15 -17.77 1.91
C ASN A 80 -5.97 -18.71 1.63
N ILE A 81 -5.43 -19.32 2.69
CA ILE A 81 -4.32 -20.26 2.58
C ILE A 81 -4.65 -21.44 1.64
N ASN A 82 -5.92 -21.87 1.62
CA ASN A 82 -6.39 -22.94 0.74
C ASN A 82 -6.46 -22.53 -0.75
N GLU A 83 -6.49 -21.23 -1.02
CA GLU A 83 -6.56 -20.66 -2.38
C GLU A 83 -5.21 -20.29 -2.95
N ILE A 84 -4.14 -20.36 -2.17
CA ILE A 84 -2.78 -19.98 -2.60
C ILE A 84 -2.40 -20.71 -3.89
N GLY A 85 -2.56 -22.01 -3.92
CA GLY A 85 -2.20 -22.83 -5.09
C GLY A 85 -2.98 -22.49 -6.35
N SER A 86 -4.28 -22.25 -6.24
CA SER A 86 -5.13 -21.87 -7.38
C SER A 86 -4.82 -20.45 -7.88
N LYS A 87 -4.62 -19.50 -6.96
CA LYS A 87 -4.27 -18.13 -7.30
C LYS A 87 -2.90 -18.01 -7.96
N ILE A 88 -1.93 -18.76 -7.47
CA ILE A 88 -0.60 -18.84 -8.08
C ILE A 88 -0.71 -19.38 -9.50
N ARG A 89 -1.41 -20.48 -9.71
CA ARG A 89 -1.59 -21.08 -11.04
C ARG A 89 -2.30 -20.17 -12.02
N GLN A 90 -3.20 -19.32 -11.54
CA GLN A 90 -3.87 -18.33 -12.40
C GLN A 90 -2.94 -17.18 -12.82
N LYS A 91 -2.01 -16.78 -11.96
CA LYS A 91 -1.09 -15.66 -12.22
C LYS A 91 0.20 -16.07 -12.91
N ILE A 92 0.62 -17.33 -12.75
CA ILE A 92 1.88 -17.84 -13.29
C ILE A 92 1.60 -18.76 -14.48
N ARG A 93 2.16 -18.40 -15.64
CA ARG A 93 2.08 -19.23 -16.85
C ARG A 93 3.00 -20.43 -16.81
N ASP A 94 4.19 -20.28 -16.22
CA ASP A 94 5.19 -21.32 -16.09
C ASP A 94 5.74 -21.41 -14.67
N PRO A 95 5.19 -22.30 -13.82
CA PRO A 95 5.58 -22.42 -12.42
C PRO A 95 7.03 -22.82 -12.19
N ARG A 96 7.64 -23.50 -13.17
CA ARG A 96 9.00 -24.02 -13.03
C ARG A 96 10.07 -22.96 -13.21
N ASN A 97 9.76 -21.91 -13.97
CA ASN A 97 10.72 -20.87 -14.34
C ASN A 97 10.52 -19.56 -13.56
N GLN A 98 9.52 -19.48 -12.71
CA GLN A 98 9.19 -18.29 -11.96
C GLN A 98 9.53 -18.44 -10.49
N SER A 99 10.15 -17.40 -9.92
CA SER A 99 10.47 -17.33 -8.50
C SER A 99 9.35 -16.65 -7.73
N VAL A 100 8.96 -17.26 -6.62
CA VAL A 100 8.02 -16.66 -5.67
C VAL A 100 8.78 -16.21 -4.43
N PHE A 101 8.49 -15.02 -3.97
CA PHE A 101 9.09 -14.44 -2.80
C PHE A 101 8.08 -14.51 -1.65
N VAL A 102 8.51 -15.09 -0.54
CA VAL A 102 7.70 -15.17 0.68
C VAL A 102 8.25 -14.21 1.71
N ARG A 103 7.42 -13.30 2.17
CA ARG A 103 7.69 -12.35 3.23
C ARG A 103 6.81 -12.71 4.42
N ALA A 104 7.38 -12.87 5.58
CA ALA A 104 6.64 -13.13 6.81
C ALA A 104 7.04 -12.11 7.89
N ASP A 105 6.07 -11.71 8.71
CA ASP A 105 6.34 -10.94 9.91
C ASP A 105 7.17 -11.76 10.90
N GLU A 106 8.04 -11.11 11.65
CA GLU A 106 8.91 -11.76 12.63
C GLU A 106 8.16 -12.50 13.74
N ASN A 107 6.91 -12.10 14.01
CA ASN A 107 6.05 -12.70 15.04
C ASN A 107 5.16 -13.84 14.50
N VAL A 108 5.28 -14.18 13.22
CA VAL A 108 4.52 -15.30 12.64
C VAL A 108 5.04 -16.61 13.19
N PRO A 109 4.16 -17.47 13.76
CA PRO A 109 4.57 -18.80 14.18
C PRO A 109 5.15 -19.61 13.04
N PHE A 110 6.22 -20.34 13.30
CA PHE A 110 6.88 -21.16 12.29
C PHE A 110 5.92 -22.16 11.62
N GLY A 111 4.95 -22.70 12.36
CA GLY A 111 3.94 -23.60 11.81
C GLY A 111 3.07 -22.95 10.72
N ALA A 112 2.65 -21.71 10.94
CA ALA A 112 1.88 -20.95 9.95
C ALA A 112 2.73 -20.66 8.69
N PHE A 113 3.98 -20.27 8.88
CA PHE A 113 4.92 -20.08 7.77
C PHE A 113 5.14 -21.38 6.98
N ALA A 114 5.36 -22.51 7.67
CA ALA A 114 5.55 -23.81 7.04
C ALA A 114 4.33 -24.26 6.22
N THR A 115 3.12 -23.99 6.71
CA THR A 115 1.88 -24.29 5.98
C THR A 115 1.78 -23.49 4.68
N VAL A 116 2.13 -22.21 4.71
CA VAL A 116 2.16 -21.37 3.50
C VAL A 116 3.22 -21.87 2.52
N MET A 117 4.40 -22.21 3.01
CA MET A 117 5.48 -22.76 2.17
C MET A 117 5.09 -24.07 1.50
N ASP A 118 4.40 -24.94 2.23
CA ASP A 118 3.88 -26.20 1.68
C ASP A 118 2.84 -25.93 0.57
N ALA A 119 1.90 -25.02 0.81
CA ALA A 119 0.91 -24.63 -0.19
C ALA A 119 1.54 -24.05 -1.46
N VAL A 120 2.59 -23.24 -1.32
CA VAL A 120 3.34 -22.68 -2.45
C VAL A 120 4.05 -23.77 -3.23
N LYS A 121 4.76 -24.68 -2.57
CA LYS A 121 5.46 -25.80 -3.22
C LYS A 121 4.50 -26.76 -3.89
N SER A 122 3.38 -27.05 -3.27
CA SER A 122 2.33 -27.92 -3.82
C SER A 122 1.70 -27.35 -5.10
N SER A 123 1.80 -26.03 -5.33
CA SER A 123 1.37 -25.42 -6.58
C SER A 123 2.31 -25.64 -7.78
N GLY A 124 3.44 -26.31 -7.57
CA GLY A 124 4.42 -26.64 -8.61
C GLY A 124 5.58 -25.65 -8.72
N ILE A 125 5.70 -24.69 -7.80
CA ILE A 125 6.80 -23.74 -7.79
C ILE A 125 8.04 -24.37 -7.19
N THR A 126 9.11 -24.36 -7.98
CA THR A 126 10.41 -24.91 -7.56
C THR A 126 11.27 -23.87 -6.86
N ASN A 127 11.19 -22.61 -7.31
CA ASN A 127 12.03 -21.53 -6.81
C ASN A 127 11.26 -20.64 -5.83
N VAL A 128 11.47 -20.85 -4.53
CA VAL A 128 10.91 -20.03 -3.47
C VAL A 128 12.04 -19.34 -2.74
N SER A 129 11.94 -18.02 -2.61
CA SER A 129 12.92 -17.20 -1.90
C SER A 129 12.24 -16.49 -0.72
N ILE A 130 12.91 -16.46 0.41
CA ILE A 130 12.43 -15.77 1.60
C ILE A 130 12.98 -14.35 1.59
N VAL A 131 12.10 -13.37 1.79
CA VAL A 131 12.48 -11.96 1.86
C VAL A 131 12.74 -11.58 3.31
N THR A 132 13.91 -11.03 3.55
CA THR A 132 14.35 -10.55 4.87
C THR A 132 14.89 -9.14 4.75
N GLN A 133 14.91 -8.41 5.86
CA GLN A 133 15.55 -7.09 5.92
C GLN A 133 17.02 -7.21 6.30
N PRO A 134 17.89 -6.28 5.82
CA PRO A 134 19.27 -6.24 6.28
C PRO A 134 19.32 -5.91 7.77
N LEU A 135 20.26 -6.51 8.45
CA LEU A 135 20.62 -6.04 9.80
C LEU A 135 21.27 -4.66 9.68
N ASP A 136 20.77 -3.68 10.41
CA ASP A 136 21.43 -2.39 10.52
C ASP A 136 22.83 -2.61 11.11
N GLN A 137 23.86 -2.21 10.37
CA GLN A 137 25.26 -2.36 10.81
C GLN A 137 25.61 -1.48 12.02
N ASN A 138 24.76 -0.57 12.40
CA ASN A 138 24.86 0.20 13.62
C ASN A 138 24.17 -0.53 14.77
N GLY A 139 24.86 -1.53 15.30
CA GLY A 139 24.46 -2.24 16.50
C GLY A 139 24.43 -1.35 17.74
N LYS A 140 23.49 -0.43 17.79
CA LYS A 140 23.05 0.18 19.05
C LYS A 140 21.77 -0.53 19.46
N ARG A 141 21.97 -1.34 20.48
CA ARG A 141 20.89 -1.93 21.27
C ARG A 141 20.03 -0.84 21.91
#